data_df8abefeb2b84b1b3b63085798b6faa8
#
_entry.id   df8abefeb2b84b1b3b63085798b6faa8
#
_cell.length_a   1.000
_cell.length_b   1.000
_cell.length_c   1.000
_cell.angle_alpha   90.00
_cell.angle_beta   90.00
_cell.angle_gamma   90.00
#
_symmetry.space_group_name_H-M   'P 1'
#
loop_
_entity.id
_entity.type
_entity.pdbx_description
1 polymer ?
#
loop_
_entity_poly.entity_id
_entity_poly.type
_entity_poly.pdbx_seq_one_letter_code
_entity_poly.pdbx_strand_id
1 'polypeptide(L)'
;MARQGGQAGNKARQAADHFAAGEKALAEGDLSGALTGYFRALALAPKHPGYLQSAVALIGVTDGYVLPAVIREILGKAAEEPGFNCQPLHRALRWSLVHDSLGREFLALAERDGDEVEAALAGPNFEPILKDRLVRAVLQRAVIVSPEIEALAKRLRRHALERRDASCLLSSRLGFFACLAAQVFNTEYAYDALPEEEAALDTLLADGPPAEPSLLALIGAYRPLIDVLGETAPPHPSKFPELAFLFRQQIAEPRRERALKATIPALTPVSADLSDRMRAQYEAFPYPRWFGVDHVRPRPFGQVIVERFSDVHFGTLPQGPVEILIPGCGTGQQIAQVASLFKHARITAVDLSLTSLAYASRKLDALGIKLHRFGQADILAMRDWDERYDFIECMGVLHHMERPEEGLAVVTGLMKPHGIMRLGLYSARVRGEFDGARKFVAEHGLPDTPEGVRTARKLIADLPAGDSIREAMESQDFFSISGLHDLVFNVHECSYTPLGLKQLLDDAGLELLGFDHPDPGVTIRYRARFPDDPAQTDLANWEAFEADFPGTFASMFVFWCRQKVTG
;
A
#
# COMPACT_ATOMS: atom_id res chain seq x y z
N MET A 1 -40.22 5.20 23.41
CA MET A 1 -38.88 4.59 23.60
C MET A 1 -38.83 3.07 23.37
N ALA A 2 -39.75 2.26 23.85
CA ALA A 2 -39.71 0.77 23.65
C ALA A 2 -39.83 0.29 22.19
N ARG A 3 -40.54 0.98 21.30
CA ARG A 3 -40.65 0.60 19.87
C ARG A 3 -39.38 0.92 19.05
N GLN A 4 -38.59 1.94 19.44
CA GLN A 4 -37.32 2.27 18.75
C GLN A 4 -36.19 1.29 19.13
N GLY A 5 -36.16 0.79 20.39
CA GLY A 5 -35.20 -0.21 20.82
C GLY A 5 -35.40 -1.58 20.14
N GLY A 6 -36.66 -1.98 19.89
CA GLY A 6 -36.96 -3.23 19.18
C GLY A 6 -36.55 -3.21 17.68
N GLN A 7 -36.72 -2.06 17.01
CA GLN A 7 -36.33 -1.92 15.60
C GLN A 7 -34.78 -1.88 15.42
N ALA A 8 -34.05 -1.21 16.34
CA ALA A 8 -32.61 -1.18 16.32
C ALA A 8 -31.99 -2.58 16.56
N GLY A 9 -32.53 -3.33 17.54
CA GLY A 9 -32.11 -4.70 17.82
C GLY A 9 -32.36 -5.65 16.63
N ASN A 10 -33.50 -5.51 15.95
CA ASN A 10 -33.82 -6.32 14.77
C ASN A 10 -32.89 -6.04 13.59
N LYS A 11 -32.56 -4.74 13.32
CA LYS A 11 -31.61 -4.37 12.28
C LYS A 11 -30.19 -4.91 12.56
N ALA A 12 -29.73 -4.83 13.82
CA ALA A 12 -28.42 -5.34 14.21
C ALA A 12 -28.33 -6.87 14.01
N ARG A 13 -29.40 -7.61 14.37
CA ARG A 13 -29.48 -9.05 14.13
C ARG A 13 -29.46 -9.39 12.63
N GLN A 14 -30.28 -8.72 11.83
CA GLN A 14 -30.30 -8.91 10.38
C GLN A 14 -28.96 -8.60 9.74
N ALA A 15 -28.24 -7.56 10.21
CA ALA A 15 -26.90 -7.27 9.73
C ALA A 15 -25.91 -8.40 10.05
N ALA A 16 -25.97 -8.96 11.27
CA ALA A 16 -25.14 -10.10 11.66
C ALA A 16 -25.47 -11.37 10.84
N ASP A 17 -26.75 -11.63 10.58
CA ASP A 17 -27.18 -12.78 9.75
C ASP A 17 -26.65 -12.64 8.30
N HIS A 18 -26.72 -11.45 7.70
CA HIS A 18 -26.17 -11.19 6.38
C HIS A 18 -24.64 -11.31 6.34
N PHE A 19 -23.97 -10.82 7.38
CA PHE A 19 -22.51 -10.95 7.50
C PHE A 19 -22.10 -12.42 7.60
N ALA A 20 -22.76 -13.21 8.47
CA ALA A 20 -22.50 -14.64 8.60
C ALA A 20 -22.74 -15.41 7.29
N ALA A 21 -23.77 -15.03 6.52
CA ALA A 21 -24.01 -15.60 5.19
C ALA A 21 -22.87 -15.24 4.21
N GLY A 22 -22.31 -14.03 4.30
CA GLY A 22 -21.13 -13.62 3.53
C GLY A 22 -19.87 -14.40 3.90
N GLU A 23 -19.59 -14.58 5.19
CA GLU A 23 -18.48 -15.41 5.67
C GLU A 23 -18.57 -16.86 5.19
N LYS A 24 -19.81 -17.43 5.20
CA LYS A 24 -20.06 -18.77 4.67
C LYS A 24 -19.77 -18.85 3.17
N ALA A 25 -20.27 -17.89 2.38
CA ALA A 25 -20.01 -17.82 0.94
C ALA A 25 -18.51 -17.71 0.65
N LEU A 26 -17.78 -16.88 1.44
CA LEU A 26 -16.33 -16.76 1.33
C LEU A 26 -15.61 -18.10 1.59
N ALA A 27 -16.02 -18.82 2.62
CA ALA A 27 -15.47 -20.14 2.95
C ALA A 27 -15.75 -21.19 1.85
N GLU A 28 -16.82 -21.02 1.08
CA GLU A 28 -17.19 -21.86 -0.08
C GLU A 28 -16.51 -21.38 -1.38
N GLY A 29 -15.75 -20.27 -1.36
CA GLY A 29 -15.09 -19.68 -2.53
C GLY A 29 -16.00 -18.80 -3.39
N ASP A 30 -17.22 -18.52 -2.97
CA ASP A 30 -18.16 -17.61 -3.66
C ASP A 30 -17.90 -16.16 -3.24
N LEU A 31 -16.95 -15.50 -3.91
CA LEU A 31 -16.57 -14.11 -3.65
C LEU A 31 -17.73 -13.13 -3.92
N SER A 32 -18.57 -13.40 -4.93
CA SER A 32 -19.72 -12.56 -5.28
C SER A 32 -20.81 -12.64 -4.21
N GLY A 33 -21.13 -13.85 -3.74
CA GLY A 33 -22.04 -14.07 -2.62
C GLY A 33 -21.55 -13.45 -1.33
N ALA A 34 -20.25 -13.54 -1.05
CA ALA A 34 -19.60 -12.92 0.09
C ALA A 34 -19.74 -11.39 0.07
N LEU A 35 -19.40 -10.72 -1.05
CA LEU A 35 -19.59 -9.27 -1.24
C LEU A 35 -21.06 -8.87 -1.04
N THR A 36 -21.99 -9.64 -1.60
CA THR A 36 -23.43 -9.39 -1.44
C THR A 36 -23.84 -9.42 0.02
N GLY A 37 -23.38 -10.43 0.78
CA GLY A 37 -23.61 -10.54 2.22
C GLY A 37 -23.06 -9.34 2.99
N TYR A 38 -21.81 -8.97 2.74
CA TYR A 38 -21.16 -7.83 3.39
C TYR A 38 -21.83 -6.50 3.06
N PHE A 39 -22.23 -6.26 1.80
CA PHE A 39 -22.94 -5.05 1.41
C PHE A 39 -24.32 -4.93 2.09
N ARG A 40 -25.06 -6.03 2.21
CA ARG A 40 -26.33 -6.05 2.97
C ARG A 40 -26.12 -5.76 4.45
N ALA A 41 -25.09 -6.34 5.07
CA ALA A 41 -24.73 -6.06 6.44
C ALA A 41 -24.37 -4.57 6.65
N LEU A 42 -23.53 -4.00 5.77
CA LEU A 42 -23.15 -2.60 5.79
C LEU A 42 -24.32 -1.65 5.57
N ALA A 43 -25.25 -1.97 4.69
CA ALA A 43 -26.44 -1.15 4.46
C ALA A 43 -27.31 -1.02 5.72
N LEU A 44 -27.33 -2.06 6.57
CA LEU A 44 -28.06 -2.07 7.85
C LEU A 44 -27.26 -1.47 9.00
N ALA A 45 -25.93 -1.62 9.00
CA ALA A 45 -25.02 -1.15 10.05
C ALA A 45 -23.78 -0.45 9.46
N PRO A 46 -23.93 0.75 8.86
CA PRO A 46 -22.91 1.43 8.04
C PRO A 46 -21.65 1.86 8.80
N LYS A 47 -21.68 1.89 10.13
CA LYS A 47 -20.53 2.24 10.99
C LYS A 47 -19.91 1.03 11.69
N HIS A 48 -20.34 -0.19 11.36
CA HIS A 48 -19.78 -1.38 11.98
C HIS A 48 -18.38 -1.67 11.41
N PRO A 49 -17.29 -1.57 12.21
CA PRO A 49 -15.93 -1.61 11.68
C PRO A 49 -15.59 -2.97 11.04
N GLY A 50 -16.03 -4.09 11.62
CA GLY A 50 -15.77 -5.42 11.06
C GLY A 50 -16.43 -5.62 9.69
N TYR A 51 -17.69 -5.18 9.50
CA TYR A 51 -18.36 -5.31 8.20
C TYR A 51 -17.71 -4.44 7.14
N LEU A 52 -17.31 -3.23 7.53
CA LEU A 52 -16.59 -2.31 6.64
C LEU A 52 -15.25 -2.90 6.21
N GLN A 53 -14.48 -3.44 7.16
CA GLN A 53 -13.18 -4.05 6.91
C GLN A 53 -13.29 -5.26 5.97
N SER A 54 -14.19 -6.21 6.26
CA SER A 54 -14.38 -7.40 5.40
C SER A 54 -14.81 -7.01 3.98
N ALA A 55 -15.71 -6.02 3.85
CA ALA A 55 -16.12 -5.52 2.54
C ALA A 55 -14.96 -4.87 1.77
N VAL A 56 -14.17 -4.01 2.42
CA VAL A 56 -13.02 -3.32 1.79
C VAL A 56 -11.93 -4.32 1.40
N ALA A 57 -11.62 -5.28 2.26
CA ALA A 57 -10.63 -6.32 1.97
C ALA A 57 -11.04 -7.15 0.73
N LEU A 58 -12.30 -7.57 0.68
CA LEU A 58 -12.79 -8.37 -0.44
C LEU A 58 -12.91 -7.56 -1.74
N ILE A 59 -13.28 -6.27 -1.66
CA ILE A 59 -13.23 -5.32 -2.79
C ILE A 59 -11.81 -5.26 -3.40
N GLY A 60 -10.78 -5.28 -2.56
CA GLY A 60 -9.38 -5.18 -2.99
C GLY A 60 -8.86 -6.39 -3.79
N VAL A 61 -9.53 -7.53 -3.72
CA VAL A 61 -9.11 -8.79 -4.38
C VAL A 61 -10.15 -9.35 -5.36
N THR A 62 -11.27 -8.65 -5.56
CA THR A 62 -12.37 -9.12 -6.43
C THR A 62 -12.62 -8.13 -7.55
N ASP A 63 -12.80 -8.65 -8.75
CA ASP A 63 -13.26 -7.89 -9.93
C ASP A 63 -14.70 -8.31 -10.30
N GLY A 64 -15.34 -7.60 -11.20
CA GLY A 64 -16.63 -8.01 -11.78
C GLY A 64 -17.87 -7.66 -10.96
N TYR A 65 -17.79 -6.69 -10.04
CA TYR A 65 -18.92 -6.25 -9.25
C TYR A 65 -19.24 -4.76 -9.42
N VAL A 66 -20.51 -4.41 -9.23
CA VAL A 66 -20.97 -3.01 -9.22
C VAL A 66 -21.25 -2.59 -7.78
N LEU A 67 -20.69 -1.48 -7.33
CA LEU A 67 -20.98 -0.90 -6.03
C LEU A 67 -22.40 -0.31 -6.00
N PRO A 68 -23.32 -0.83 -5.17
CA PRO A 68 -24.62 -0.18 -4.98
C PRO A 68 -24.45 1.25 -4.46
N ALA A 69 -25.32 2.17 -4.87
CA ALA A 69 -25.23 3.59 -4.50
C ALA A 69 -25.12 3.82 -2.98
N VAL A 70 -25.87 3.05 -2.18
CA VAL A 70 -25.80 3.13 -0.71
C VAL A 70 -24.43 2.71 -0.17
N ILE A 71 -23.79 1.70 -0.76
CA ILE A 71 -22.46 1.24 -0.35
C ILE A 71 -21.41 2.26 -0.79
N ARG A 72 -21.53 2.80 -1.99
CA ARG A 72 -20.66 3.88 -2.50
C ARG A 72 -20.65 5.09 -1.56
N GLU A 73 -21.82 5.51 -1.07
CA GLU A 73 -21.94 6.61 -0.09
C GLU A 73 -21.33 6.24 1.28
N ILE A 74 -21.52 5.01 1.76
CA ILE A 74 -20.91 4.53 3.02
C ILE A 74 -19.39 4.51 2.92
N LEU A 75 -18.84 3.93 1.83
CA LEU A 75 -17.40 3.88 1.59
C LEU A 75 -16.80 5.27 1.40
N GLY A 76 -17.49 6.16 0.67
CA GLY A 76 -17.07 7.55 0.50
C GLY A 76 -16.96 8.30 1.83
N LYS A 77 -17.92 8.12 2.75
CA LYS A 77 -17.85 8.70 4.10
C LYS A 77 -16.74 8.08 4.96
N ALA A 78 -16.57 6.76 4.90
CA ALA A 78 -15.52 6.09 5.64
C ALA A 78 -14.13 6.52 5.15
N ALA A 79 -13.98 6.72 3.85
CA ALA A 79 -12.73 7.14 3.22
C ALA A 79 -12.30 8.58 3.60
N GLU A 80 -13.19 9.41 4.15
CA GLU A 80 -12.86 10.73 4.70
C GLU A 80 -12.17 10.64 6.08
N GLU A 81 -12.34 9.50 6.80
CA GLU A 81 -11.75 9.31 8.12
C GLU A 81 -10.22 9.20 8.05
N PRO A 82 -9.50 9.84 9.00
CA PRO A 82 -8.05 9.72 9.07
C PRO A 82 -7.60 8.25 9.22
N GLY A 83 -6.61 7.85 8.43
CA GLY A 83 -6.04 6.50 8.51
C GLY A 83 -6.84 5.40 7.81
N PHE A 84 -8.03 5.69 7.25
CA PHE A 84 -8.78 4.71 6.48
C PHE A 84 -7.98 4.25 5.24
N ASN A 85 -7.90 2.94 5.02
CA ASN A 85 -7.21 2.37 3.87
C ASN A 85 -8.05 2.48 2.59
N CYS A 86 -7.76 3.49 1.76
CA CYS A 86 -8.42 3.68 0.48
C CYS A 86 -7.81 2.82 -0.64
N GLN A 87 -6.62 2.24 -0.44
CA GLN A 87 -5.92 1.54 -1.52
C GLN A 87 -6.76 0.42 -2.16
N PRO A 88 -7.45 -0.46 -1.43
CA PRO A 88 -8.28 -1.49 -2.05
C PRO A 88 -9.40 -0.94 -2.94
N LEU A 89 -9.89 0.28 -2.65
CA LEU A 89 -11.04 0.87 -3.34
C LEU A 89 -10.72 1.36 -4.77
N HIS A 90 -9.43 1.45 -5.16
CA HIS A 90 -9.06 1.83 -6.52
C HIS A 90 -9.60 0.83 -7.55
N ARG A 91 -9.68 -0.47 -7.22
CA ARG A 91 -10.27 -1.51 -8.09
C ARG A 91 -11.75 -1.24 -8.37
N ALA A 92 -12.51 -0.94 -7.33
CA ALA A 92 -13.93 -0.59 -7.47
C ALA A 92 -14.14 0.67 -8.31
N LEU A 93 -13.27 1.68 -8.11
CA LEU A 93 -13.31 2.90 -8.92
C LEU A 93 -13.00 2.61 -10.39
N ARG A 94 -11.90 1.92 -10.67
CA ARG A 94 -11.52 1.50 -12.03
C ARG A 94 -12.65 0.73 -12.69
N TRP A 95 -13.20 -0.28 -12.02
CA TRP A 95 -14.30 -1.10 -12.54
C TRP A 95 -15.52 -0.23 -12.91
N SER A 96 -15.93 0.67 -12.02
CA SER A 96 -17.04 1.59 -12.28
C SER A 96 -16.78 2.46 -13.51
N LEU A 97 -15.59 3.07 -13.62
CA LEU A 97 -15.29 3.98 -14.73
C LEU A 97 -15.18 3.24 -16.08
N VAL A 98 -14.67 2.01 -16.08
CA VAL A 98 -14.48 1.24 -17.32
C VAL A 98 -15.79 0.59 -17.80
N HIS A 99 -16.71 0.20 -16.92
CA HIS A 99 -17.89 -0.59 -17.28
C HIS A 99 -19.20 0.21 -17.26
N ASP A 100 -19.29 1.32 -16.53
CA ASP A 100 -20.45 2.21 -16.57
C ASP A 100 -20.41 3.11 -17.81
N SER A 101 -21.58 3.47 -18.38
CA SER A 101 -21.67 4.31 -19.57
C SER A 101 -21.10 5.70 -19.34
N LEU A 102 -21.48 6.35 -18.23
CA LEU A 102 -20.99 7.67 -17.87
C LEU A 102 -19.49 7.66 -17.57
N GLY A 103 -19.01 6.58 -16.92
CA GLY A 103 -17.60 6.36 -16.67
C GLY A 103 -16.77 6.26 -17.95
N ARG A 104 -17.23 5.46 -18.92
CA ARG A 104 -16.56 5.35 -20.22
C ARG A 104 -16.55 6.68 -20.99
N GLU A 105 -17.66 7.44 -20.98
CA GLU A 105 -17.69 8.78 -21.57
C GLU A 105 -16.69 9.72 -20.90
N PHE A 106 -16.54 9.63 -19.59
CA PHE A 106 -15.57 10.42 -18.83
C PHE A 106 -14.12 10.03 -19.17
N LEU A 107 -13.82 8.73 -19.26
CA LEU A 107 -12.50 8.24 -19.68
C LEU A 107 -12.18 8.66 -21.13
N ALA A 108 -13.18 8.68 -22.02
CA ALA A 108 -13.01 9.09 -23.42
C ALA A 108 -12.59 10.56 -23.59
N LEU A 109 -12.68 11.40 -22.53
CA LEU A 109 -12.11 12.76 -22.56
C LEU A 109 -10.59 12.76 -22.77
N ALA A 110 -9.91 11.64 -22.50
CA ALA A 110 -8.48 11.49 -22.76
C ALA A 110 -8.10 11.72 -24.24
N GLU A 111 -9.01 11.39 -25.15
CA GLU A 111 -8.81 11.45 -26.61
C GLU A 111 -9.43 12.70 -27.27
N ARG A 112 -10.14 13.55 -26.49
CA ARG A 112 -10.85 14.72 -27.02
C ARG A 112 -9.96 15.96 -27.09
N ASP A 113 -10.34 16.89 -27.97
CA ASP A 113 -9.68 18.20 -28.04
C ASP A 113 -10.00 19.10 -26.82
N GLY A 114 -9.31 20.25 -26.72
CA GLY A 114 -9.42 21.13 -25.57
C GLY A 114 -10.79 21.79 -25.41
N ASP A 115 -11.48 22.12 -26.51
CA ASP A 115 -12.80 22.77 -26.48
C ASP A 115 -13.87 21.78 -26.04
N GLU A 116 -13.81 20.53 -26.55
CA GLU A 116 -14.70 19.46 -26.13
C GLU A 116 -14.52 19.09 -24.66
N VAL A 117 -13.26 19.02 -24.17
CA VAL A 117 -12.97 18.75 -22.76
C VAL A 117 -13.55 19.86 -21.88
N GLU A 118 -13.34 21.15 -22.23
CA GLU A 118 -13.87 22.29 -21.47
C GLU A 118 -15.40 22.27 -21.43
N ALA A 119 -16.05 22.11 -22.59
CA ALA A 119 -17.51 22.07 -22.68
C ALA A 119 -18.12 20.91 -21.85
N ALA A 120 -17.49 19.72 -21.91
CA ALA A 120 -17.92 18.55 -21.16
C ALA A 120 -17.80 18.74 -19.65
N LEU A 121 -16.68 19.29 -19.18
CA LEU A 121 -16.42 19.50 -17.75
C LEU A 121 -17.17 20.69 -17.15
N ALA A 122 -17.42 21.74 -17.93
CA ALA A 122 -18.24 22.88 -17.51
C ALA A 122 -19.71 22.49 -17.37
N GLY A 123 -20.18 21.53 -18.18
CA GLY A 123 -21.55 21.04 -18.17
C GLY A 123 -21.90 20.17 -16.94
N PRO A 124 -23.19 19.83 -16.78
CA PRO A 124 -23.66 19.03 -15.65
C PRO A 124 -23.45 17.52 -15.79
N ASN A 125 -23.14 17.03 -16.99
CA ASN A 125 -23.14 15.61 -17.31
C ASN A 125 -22.22 14.78 -16.38
N PHE A 126 -21.00 15.27 -16.10
CA PHE A 126 -20.02 14.59 -15.25
C PHE A 126 -20.08 14.99 -13.78
N GLU A 127 -21.04 15.82 -13.35
CA GLU A 127 -21.19 16.16 -11.95
C GLU A 127 -21.29 14.94 -11.01
N PRO A 128 -22.00 13.84 -11.38
CA PRO A 128 -22.04 12.65 -10.53
C PRO A 128 -20.66 12.04 -10.25
N ILE A 129 -19.70 12.16 -11.18
CA ILE A 129 -18.32 11.71 -10.99
C ILE A 129 -17.50 12.78 -10.25
N LEU A 130 -17.55 14.03 -10.70
CA LEU A 130 -16.71 15.12 -10.18
C LEU A 130 -17.01 15.46 -8.71
N LYS A 131 -18.24 15.23 -8.25
CA LYS A 131 -18.69 15.47 -6.86
C LYS A 131 -18.70 14.20 -5.99
N ASP A 132 -18.46 13.03 -6.56
CA ASP A 132 -18.49 11.77 -5.82
C ASP A 132 -17.40 11.72 -4.75
N ARG A 133 -17.81 11.44 -3.50
CA ARG A 133 -16.89 11.36 -2.36
C ARG A 133 -15.89 10.23 -2.48
N LEU A 134 -16.35 9.07 -2.98
CA LEU A 134 -15.48 7.91 -3.16
C LEU A 134 -14.41 8.17 -4.22
N VAL A 135 -14.79 8.75 -5.37
CA VAL A 135 -13.85 9.17 -6.43
C VAL A 135 -12.78 10.10 -5.85
N ARG A 136 -13.20 11.15 -5.15
CA ARG A 136 -12.28 12.14 -4.57
C ARG A 136 -11.36 11.53 -3.52
N ALA A 137 -11.89 10.69 -2.64
CA ALA A 137 -11.11 10.04 -1.59
C ALA A 137 -10.06 9.09 -2.17
N VAL A 138 -10.41 8.30 -3.19
CA VAL A 138 -9.48 7.38 -3.87
C VAL A 138 -8.39 8.16 -4.60
N LEU A 139 -8.74 9.23 -5.35
CA LEU A 139 -7.75 10.12 -5.98
C LEU A 139 -6.76 10.72 -4.96
N GLN A 140 -7.23 11.07 -3.78
CA GLN A 140 -6.40 11.68 -2.74
C GLN A 140 -5.52 10.69 -1.97
N ARG A 141 -5.96 9.42 -1.83
CA ARG A 141 -5.42 8.49 -0.81
C ARG A 141 -5.18 7.07 -1.32
N ALA A 142 -4.96 6.91 -2.63
CA ALA A 142 -4.56 5.64 -3.21
C ALA A 142 -3.65 5.87 -4.41
N VAL A 143 -2.87 4.88 -4.79
CA VAL A 143 -2.25 4.78 -6.12
C VAL A 143 -3.21 4.02 -7.01
N ILE A 144 -3.70 4.66 -8.07
CA ILE A 144 -4.67 4.04 -8.97
C ILE A 144 -3.93 3.25 -10.06
N VAL A 145 -4.20 1.96 -10.11
CA VAL A 145 -3.66 1.02 -11.10
C VAL A 145 -4.59 0.98 -12.32
N SER A 146 -4.44 1.94 -13.24
CA SER A 146 -5.22 2.00 -14.48
C SER A 146 -4.57 2.92 -15.51
N PRO A 147 -4.13 2.38 -16.65
CA PRO A 147 -3.64 3.19 -17.77
C PRO A 147 -4.68 4.19 -18.30
N GLU A 148 -5.95 3.82 -18.29
CA GLU A 148 -7.05 4.65 -18.78
C GLU A 148 -7.25 5.89 -17.91
N ILE A 149 -7.22 5.71 -16.58
CA ILE A 149 -7.35 6.82 -15.61
C ILE A 149 -6.08 7.70 -15.66
N GLU A 150 -4.92 7.10 -15.86
CA GLU A 150 -3.67 7.85 -16.05
C GLU A 150 -3.74 8.72 -17.31
N ALA A 151 -4.16 8.15 -18.45
CA ALA A 151 -4.32 8.89 -19.70
C ALA A 151 -5.27 10.09 -19.53
N LEU A 152 -6.41 9.87 -18.87
CA LEU A 152 -7.34 10.94 -18.52
C LEU A 152 -6.69 12.00 -17.63
N ALA A 153 -5.98 11.60 -16.58
CA ALA A 153 -5.32 12.52 -15.67
C ALA A 153 -4.28 13.39 -16.40
N LYS A 154 -3.47 12.80 -17.27
CA LYS A 154 -2.52 13.51 -18.14
C LYS A 154 -3.21 14.50 -19.05
N ARG A 155 -4.33 14.10 -19.67
CA ARG A 155 -5.12 14.99 -20.54
C ARG A 155 -5.72 16.17 -19.79
N LEU A 156 -6.30 15.92 -18.62
CA LEU A 156 -6.94 16.97 -17.81
C LEU A 156 -5.94 17.99 -17.25
N ARG A 157 -4.76 17.54 -16.78
CA ARG A 157 -3.73 18.49 -16.31
C ARG A 157 -3.17 19.33 -17.46
N ARG A 158 -2.96 18.73 -18.65
CA ARG A 158 -2.54 19.45 -19.87
C ARG A 158 -3.59 20.49 -20.25
N HIS A 159 -4.86 20.13 -20.31
CA HIS A 159 -5.96 21.05 -20.59
C HIS A 159 -5.97 22.25 -19.62
N ALA A 160 -5.77 21.98 -18.31
CA ALA A 160 -5.70 23.04 -17.31
C ALA A 160 -4.49 23.96 -17.53
N LEU A 161 -3.35 23.44 -17.98
CA LEU A 161 -2.14 24.22 -18.27
C LEU A 161 -2.30 25.08 -19.54
N GLU A 162 -2.82 24.48 -20.63
CA GLU A 162 -3.07 25.16 -21.90
C GLU A 162 -4.07 26.33 -21.76
N ARG A 163 -5.05 26.18 -20.87
CA ARG A 163 -6.14 27.15 -20.63
C ARG A 163 -6.12 27.74 -19.23
N ARG A 164 -4.95 27.94 -18.64
CA ARG A 164 -4.81 28.33 -17.23
C ARG A 164 -5.63 29.56 -16.82
N ASP A 165 -5.90 30.48 -17.74
CA ASP A 165 -6.64 31.70 -17.49
C ASP A 165 -8.18 31.53 -17.62
N ALA A 166 -8.64 30.41 -18.21
CA ALA A 166 -10.06 30.22 -18.55
C ALA A 166 -10.60 28.82 -18.22
N SER A 167 -9.78 27.90 -17.71
CA SER A 167 -10.21 26.52 -17.44
C SER A 167 -11.18 26.40 -16.28
N CYS A 168 -12.28 25.67 -16.48
CA CYS A 168 -13.19 25.33 -15.39
C CYS A 168 -12.53 24.46 -14.32
N LEU A 169 -11.47 23.70 -14.65
CA LEU A 169 -10.72 22.90 -13.69
C LEU A 169 -10.01 23.78 -12.64
N LEU A 170 -9.59 24.98 -13.02
CA LEU A 170 -8.93 25.94 -12.12
C LEU A 170 -9.90 26.95 -11.47
N SER A 171 -11.19 26.82 -11.76
CA SER A 171 -12.25 27.67 -11.21
C SER A 171 -13.38 26.84 -10.58
N SER A 172 -14.46 26.58 -11.30
CA SER A 172 -15.65 25.90 -10.77
C SER A 172 -15.44 24.42 -10.41
N ARG A 173 -14.37 23.78 -10.93
CA ARG A 173 -13.99 22.37 -10.68
C ARG A 173 -12.69 22.23 -9.88
N LEU A 174 -12.18 23.29 -9.28
CA LEU A 174 -10.90 23.33 -8.57
C LEU A 174 -10.76 22.23 -7.51
N GLY A 175 -11.81 21.94 -6.75
CA GLY A 175 -11.78 20.88 -5.74
C GLY A 175 -11.61 19.46 -6.33
N PHE A 176 -12.09 19.20 -7.54
CA PHE A 176 -11.80 17.95 -8.24
C PHE A 176 -10.37 17.94 -8.79
N PHE A 177 -9.95 19.05 -9.38
CA PHE A 177 -8.59 19.17 -9.90
C PHE A 177 -7.52 19.02 -8.81
N ALA A 178 -7.77 19.53 -7.60
CA ALA A 178 -6.90 19.32 -6.45
C ALA A 178 -6.77 17.82 -6.07
N CYS A 179 -7.84 17.03 -6.22
CA CYS A 179 -7.78 15.59 -6.01
C CYS A 179 -6.94 14.89 -7.10
N LEU A 180 -7.04 15.37 -8.34
CA LEU A 180 -6.21 14.88 -9.45
C LEU A 180 -4.71 15.21 -9.22
N ALA A 181 -4.38 16.42 -8.78
CA ALA A 181 -3.02 16.80 -8.40
C ALA A 181 -2.48 15.96 -7.24
N ALA A 182 -3.35 15.62 -6.27
CA ALA A 182 -3.00 14.70 -5.19
C ALA A 182 -2.70 13.28 -5.71
N GLN A 183 -3.46 12.80 -6.71
CA GLN A 183 -3.20 11.49 -7.35
C GLN A 183 -1.83 11.48 -8.03
N VAL A 184 -1.47 12.53 -8.77
CA VAL A 184 -0.15 12.60 -9.43
C VAL A 184 0.98 12.62 -8.39
N PHE A 185 0.79 13.31 -7.26
CA PHE A 185 1.73 13.25 -6.13
C PHE A 185 1.81 11.85 -5.51
N ASN A 186 0.70 11.13 -5.39
CA ASN A 186 0.67 9.77 -4.84
C ASN A 186 1.50 8.79 -5.68
N THR A 187 1.54 9.00 -7.01
CA THR A 187 2.38 8.23 -7.94
C THR A 187 3.83 8.74 -7.97
N GLU A 188 4.19 9.73 -7.13
CA GLU A 188 5.50 10.37 -7.11
C GLU A 188 5.87 10.99 -8.47
N TYR A 189 4.85 11.53 -9.16
CA TYR A 189 5.01 12.11 -10.50
C TYR A 189 5.49 11.08 -11.55
N ALA A 190 5.01 9.83 -11.45
CA ALA A 190 5.27 8.80 -12.45
C ALA A 190 4.65 9.13 -13.83
N TYR A 191 3.63 9.99 -13.86
CA TYR A 191 3.00 10.41 -15.11
C TYR A 191 3.91 11.37 -15.88
N ASP A 192 4.36 10.93 -17.06
CA ASP A 192 5.23 11.73 -17.93
C ASP A 192 4.53 13.03 -18.38
N ALA A 193 5.31 14.08 -18.59
CA ALA A 193 4.90 15.34 -19.20
C ALA A 193 5.53 15.48 -20.59
N LEU A 194 4.85 16.20 -21.47
CA LEU A 194 5.42 16.55 -22.76
C LEU A 194 6.44 17.71 -22.61
N PRO A 195 7.44 17.82 -23.52
CA PRO A 195 8.38 18.92 -23.49
C PRO A 195 7.72 20.31 -23.49
N GLU A 196 6.60 20.45 -24.18
CA GLU A 196 5.82 21.68 -24.24
C GLU A 196 5.14 22.02 -22.91
N GLU A 197 4.70 21.00 -22.16
CA GLU A 197 4.13 21.15 -20.81
C GLU A 197 5.22 21.63 -19.83
N GLU A 198 6.42 21.04 -19.89
CA GLU A 198 7.55 21.46 -19.05
C GLU A 198 7.99 22.89 -19.37
N ALA A 199 8.09 23.28 -20.64
CA ALA A 199 8.42 24.65 -21.04
C ALA A 199 7.37 25.67 -20.58
N ALA A 200 6.09 25.32 -20.65
CA ALA A 200 4.99 26.17 -20.15
C ALA A 200 5.04 26.35 -18.63
N LEU A 201 5.40 25.29 -17.90
CA LEU A 201 5.59 25.36 -16.44
C LEU A 201 6.80 26.20 -16.06
N ASP A 202 7.92 26.06 -16.77
CA ASP A 202 9.12 26.89 -16.55
C ASP A 202 8.82 28.37 -16.80
N THR A 203 8.02 28.67 -17.82
CA THR A 203 7.54 30.02 -18.09
C THR A 203 6.64 30.53 -16.95
N LEU A 204 5.74 29.70 -16.42
CA LEU A 204 4.87 30.06 -15.30
C LEU A 204 5.66 30.33 -14.01
N LEU A 205 6.81 29.70 -13.83
CA LEU A 205 7.66 29.80 -12.65
C LEU A 205 8.83 30.78 -12.82
N ALA A 206 8.99 31.42 -13.98
CA ALA A 206 10.14 32.29 -14.29
C ALA A 206 10.29 33.45 -13.29
N ASP A 207 9.18 34.02 -12.82
CA ASP A 207 9.16 35.12 -11.83
C ASP A 207 8.93 34.61 -10.39
N GLY A 208 9.08 33.30 -10.16
CA GLY A 208 8.82 32.64 -8.88
C GLY A 208 7.43 32.01 -8.78
N PRO A 209 7.11 31.43 -7.63
CA PRO A 209 5.82 30.75 -7.44
C PRO A 209 4.66 31.75 -7.49
N PRO A 210 3.57 31.44 -8.23
CA PRO A 210 2.43 32.33 -8.32
C PRO A 210 1.71 32.42 -6.98
N ALA A 211 1.13 33.62 -6.72
CA ALA A 211 0.33 33.84 -5.51
C ALA A 211 -1.08 33.22 -5.61
N GLU A 212 -1.55 32.92 -6.82
CA GLU A 212 -2.89 32.38 -7.05
C GLU A 212 -2.97 30.89 -6.70
N PRO A 213 -3.87 30.49 -5.78
CA PRO A 213 -3.93 29.11 -5.29
C PRO A 213 -4.32 28.07 -6.35
N SER A 214 -5.11 28.46 -7.36
CA SER A 214 -5.47 27.58 -8.48
C SER A 214 -4.25 27.24 -9.35
N LEU A 215 -3.35 28.21 -9.56
CA LEU A 215 -2.08 27.98 -10.26
C LEU A 215 -1.12 27.12 -9.43
N LEU A 216 -1.12 27.25 -8.09
CA LEU A 216 -0.38 26.32 -7.23
C LEU A 216 -0.93 24.89 -7.35
N ALA A 217 -2.27 24.72 -7.43
CA ALA A 217 -2.84 23.39 -7.67
C ALA A 217 -2.42 22.82 -9.04
N LEU A 218 -2.35 23.67 -10.07
CA LEU A 218 -1.86 23.30 -11.40
C LEU A 218 -0.40 22.85 -11.34
N ILE A 219 0.48 23.61 -10.71
CA ILE A 219 1.90 23.25 -10.53
C ILE A 219 2.01 21.95 -9.74
N GLY A 220 1.20 21.79 -8.67
CA GLY A 220 1.16 20.58 -7.85
C GLY A 220 0.73 19.30 -8.59
N ALA A 221 0.12 19.42 -9.79
CA ALA A 221 -0.16 18.30 -10.68
C ALA A 221 1.04 17.90 -11.58
N TYR A 222 2.16 18.63 -11.49
CA TYR A 222 3.38 18.38 -12.29
C TYR A 222 4.63 18.25 -11.44
N ARG A 223 4.76 19.06 -10.38
CA ARG A 223 5.96 19.14 -9.53
C ARG A 223 5.58 19.27 -8.05
N PRO A 224 6.39 18.73 -7.12
CA PRO A 224 6.11 18.87 -5.68
C PRO A 224 6.07 20.34 -5.26
N LEU A 225 4.99 20.77 -4.65
CA LEU A 225 4.85 22.18 -4.19
C LEU A 225 5.89 22.58 -3.14
N ILE A 226 6.39 21.63 -2.35
CA ILE A 226 7.46 21.87 -1.38
C ILE A 226 8.75 22.36 -2.05
N ASP A 227 9.06 21.85 -3.24
CA ASP A 227 10.29 22.20 -3.98
C ASP A 227 10.14 23.53 -4.70
N VAL A 228 8.91 23.88 -5.11
CA VAL A 228 8.60 25.16 -5.75
C VAL A 228 8.52 26.30 -4.74
N LEU A 229 7.86 26.06 -3.60
CA LEU A 229 7.65 27.08 -2.57
C LEU A 229 8.83 27.23 -1.60
N GLY A 230 9.67 26.20 -1.44
CA GLY A 230 10.73 26.18 -0.44
C GLY A 230 10.19 26.48 0.95
N GLU A 231 10.68 27.55 1.58
CA GLU A 231 10.22 28.03 2.90
C GLU A 231 9.02 28.99 2.83
N THR A 232 8.61 29.41 1.62
CA THR A 232 7.47 30.32 1.44
C THR A 232 6.19 29.69 1.97
N ALA A 233 5.43 30.43 2.78
CA ALA A 233 4.17 29.93 3.31
C ALA A 233 3.11 29.81 2.20
N PRO A 234 2.39 28.70 2.10
CA PRO A 234 1.27 28.60 1.18
C PRO A 234 0.11 29.49 1.63
N PRO A 235 -0.85 29.80 0.74
CA PRO A 235 -2.08 30.46 1.12
C PRO A 235 -2.76 29.72 2.28
N HIS A 236 -3.36 30.47 3.22
CA HIS A 236 -3.96 29.87 4.40
C HIS A 236 -5.11 28.93 4.03
N PRO A 237 -5.11 27.65 4.48
CA PRO A 237 -6.09 26.63 4.05
C PRO A 237 -7.55 27.02 4.28
N SER A 238 -7.85 27.83 5.31
CA SER A 238 -9.23 28.26 5.57
C SER A 238 -9.84 29.16 4.49
N LYS A 239 -9.01 29.78 3.66
CA LYS A 239 -9.47 30.61 2.53
C LYS A 239 -9.77 29.76 1.28
N PHE A 240 -9.20 28.56 1.20
CA PHE A 240 -9.32 27.65 0.05
C PHE A 240 -9.49 26.22 0.56
N PRO A 241 -10.65 25.89 1.17
CA PRO A 241 -10.87 24.58 1.81
C PRO A 241 -10.75 23.42 0.83
N GLU A 242 -11.05 23.63 -0.45
CA GLU A 242 -10.90 22.66 -1.53
C GLU A 242 -9.43 22.27 -1.82
N LEU A 243 -8.47 23.12 -1.46
CA LEU A 243 -7.02 22.88 -1.62
C LEU A 243 -6.35 22.43 -0.33
N ALA A 244 -7.06 22.42 0.79
CA ALA A 244 -6.47 22.14 2.10
C ALA A 244 -5.78 20.79 2.16
N PHE A 245 -6.36 19.76 1.53
CA PHE A 245 -5.74 18.44 1.46
C PHE A 245 -4.43 18.46 0.65
N LEU A 246 -4.45 19.08 -0.53
CA LEU A 246 -3.30 19.18 -1.42
C LEU A 246 -2.11 19.91 -0.76
N PHE A 247 -2.37 21.07 -0.14
CA PHE A 247 -1.31 21.84 0.55
C PHE A 247 -0.75 21.11 1.77
N ARG A 248 -1.60 20.41 2.51
CA ARG A 248 -1.13 19.54 3.60
C ARG A 248 -0.21 18.46 3.06
N GLN A 249 -0.64 17.72 2.03
CA GLN A 249 0.05 16.57 1.46
C GLN A 249 1.39 16.97 0.80
N GLN A 250 1.40 18.05 0.03
CA GLN A 250 2.56 18.42 -0.78
C GLN A 250 3.50 19.45 -0.11
N ILE A 251 3.09 20.03 1.03
CA ILE A 251 3.90 21.06 1.69
C ILE A 251 4.07 20.75 3.18
N ALA A 252 2.97 20.69 3.94
CA ALA A 252 3.07 20.60 5.40
C ALA A 252 3.65 19.24 5.86
N GLU A 253 3.22 18.13 5.24
CA GLU A 253 3.70 16.80 5.57
C GLU A 253 5.18 16.61 5.19
N PRO A 254 5.67 16.95 3.98
CA PRO A 254 7.09 16.88 3.65
C PRO A 254 7.99 17.78 4.51
N ARG A 255 7.54 18.99 4.86
CA ARG A 255 8.28 19.86 5.79
C ARG A 255 8.42 19.22 7.18
N ARG A 256 7.34 18.61 7.68
CA ARG A 256 7.37 17.88 8.95
C ARG A 256 8.34 16.69 8.90
N GLU A 257 8.35 15.93 7.80
CA GLU A 257 9.28 14.81 7.60
C GLU A 257 10.74 15.29 7.59
N ARG A 258 11.05 16.38 6.87
CA ARG A 258 12.40 16.99 6.88
C ARG A 258 12.83 17.37 8.31
N ALA A 259 11.93 17.94 9.11
CA ALA A 259 12.21 18.29 10.50
C ALA A 259 12.37 17.06 11.40
N LEU A 260 11.53 16.05 11.25
CA LEU A 260 11.59 14.81 12.02
C LEU A 260 12.88 14.04 11.75
N LYS A 261 13.36 14.02 10.51
CA LYS A 261 14.58 13.31 10.12
C LYS A 261 15.80 13.66 10.99
N ALA A 262 15.91 14.92 11.40
CA ALA A 262 17.00 15.40 12.26
C ALA A 262 16.86 14.98 13.73
N THR A 263 15.71 14.46 14.15
CA THR A 263 15.43 14.09 15.56
C THR A 263 15.44 12.58 15.79
N ILE A 264 15.53 11.77 14.75
CA ILE A 264 15.54 10.31 14.85
C ILE A 264 16.89 9.85 15.38
N PRO A 265 16.93 9.10 16.52
CA PRO A 265 18.19 8.64 17.09
C PRO A 265 18.81 7.50 16.28
N ALA A 266 20.13 7.48 16.19
CA ALA A 266 20.88 6.29 15.80
C ALA A 266 20.97 5.34 17.00
N LEU A 267 20.48 4.11 16.83
CA LEU A 267 20.46 3.07 17.87
C LEU A 267 21.62 2.09 17.72
N THR A 268 22.18 1.96 16.52
CA THR A 268 23.42 1.22 16.22
C THR A 268 24.28 2.02 15.26
N PRO A 269 25.59 1.72 15.14
CA PRO A 269 26.35 2.11 13.97
C PRO A 269 25.71 1.52 12.71
N VAL A 270 25.83 2.20 11.58
CA VAL A 270 25.48 1.67 10.26
C VAL A 270 26.78 1.20 9.60
N SER A 271 26.83 -0.08 9.21
CA SER A 271 28.00 -0.65 8.55
C SER A 271 28.18 -0.04 7.15
N ALA A 272 29.46 0.05 6.71
CA ALA A 272 29.80 0.36 5.32
C ALA A 272 29.43 -0.86 4.41
N ASP A 273 29.54 -0.70 3.09
CA ASP A 273 29.31 -1.70 2.04
C ASP A 273 27.86 -1.76 1.51
N LEU A 274 27.24 -2.96 1.40
CA LEU A 274 25.91 -3.12 0.82
C LEU A 274 24.84 -2.40 1.64
N SER A 275 24.95 -2.39 2.98
CA SER A 275 24.03 -1.64 3.85
C SER A 275 24.01 -0.14 3.51
N ASP A 276 25.14 0.46 3.16
CA ASP A 276 25.20 1.86 2.71
C ASP A 276 24.49 2.05 1.37
N ARG A 277 24.66 1.13 0.41
CA ARG A 277 23.96 1.19 -0.89
C ARG A 277 22.46 1.03 -0.74
N MET A 278 22.03 0.05 0.07
CA MET A 278 20.61 -0.15 0.40
C MET A 278 20.03 1.06 1.13
N ARG A 279 20.77 1.62 2.09
CA ARG A 279 20.39 2.86 2.76
C ARG A 279 20.21 4.00 1.76
N ALA A 280 21.16 4.22 0.84
CA ALA A 280 21.08 5.26 -0.18
C ALA A 280 19.85 5.10 -1.08
N GLN A 281 19.52 3.86 -1.47
CA GLN A 281 18.33 3.54 -2.24
C GLN A 281 17.06 3.96 -1.49
N TYR A 282 16.85 3.51 -0.25
CA TYR A 282 15.63 3.84 0.52
C TYR A 282 15.62 5.27 1.08
N GLU A 283 16.77 5.95 1.13
CA GLU A 283 16.82 7.40 1.36
C GLU A 283 16.28 8.20 0.16
N ALA A 284 16.54 7.74 -1.06
CA ALA A 284 16.07 8.36 -2.29
C ALA A 284 14.63 7.95 -2.64
N PHE A 285 14.29 6.68 -2.41
CA PHE A 285 13.01 6.05 -2.78
C PHE A 285 12.37 5.35 -1.58
N PRO A 286 11.81 6.10 -0.59
CA PRO A 286 11.15 5.48 0.57
C PRO A 286 9.95 4.65 0.11
N TYR A 287 9.95 3.34 0.42
CA TYR A 287 8.97 2.38 -0.03
C TYR A 287 8.50 1.45 1.11
N PRO A 288 7.25 0.94 1.07
CA PRO A 288 6.14 1.44 0.26
C PRO A 288 5.57 2.76 0.80
N ARG A 289 5.04 3.63 -0.06
CA ARG A 289 4.19 4.73 0.40
C ARG A 289 2.79 4.21 0.68
N TRP A 290 2.24 4.53 1.83
CA TRP A 290 0.92 4.08 2.25
C TRP A 290 0.06 5.24 2.78
N PHE A 291 -1.26 5.13 2.59
CA PHE A 291 -2.18 6.21 2.91
C PHE A 291 -3.05 5.90 4.12
N GLY A 292 -3.30 4.65 4.39
CA GLY A 292 -4.06 4.16 5.54
C GLY A 292 -3.74 2.70 5.82
N VAL A 293 -4.28 2.18 6.91
CA VAL A 293 -4.19 0.77 7.30
C VAL A 293 -5.56 0.24 7.68
N ASP A 294 -5.71 -1.06 7.60
CA ASP A 294 -6.95 -1.70 8.01
C ASP A 294 -7.12 -1.60 9.52
N HIS A 295 -8.25 -1.08 9.96
CA HIS A 295 -8.56 -0.95 11.38
C HIS A 295 -9.14 -2.26 11.91
N VAL A 296 -8.28 -3.05 12.54
CA VAL A 296 -8.68 -4.25 13.26
C VAL A 296 -8.89 -3.89 14.74
N ARG A 297 -9.84 -4.53 15.42
CA ARG A 297 -9.96 -4.39 16.87
C ARG A 297 -8.81 -5.14 17.54
N PRO A 298 -7.89 -4.48 18.27
CA PRO A 298 -6.76 -5.16 18.90
C PRO A 298 -7.20 -6.26 19.86
N ARG A 299 -6.55 -7.41 19.82
CA ARG A 299 -6.82 -8.58 20.66
C ARG A 299 -5.57 -9.02 21.44
N PRO A 300 -5.71 -9.75 22.55
CA PRO A 300 -4.56 -10.34 23.25
C PRO A 300 -3.72 -11.21 22.27
N PHE A 301 -2.40 -11.07 22.35
CA PHE A 301 -1.46 -11.79 21.47
C PHE A 301 -1.73 -13.31 21.49
N GLY A 302 -1.76 -13.92 22.68
CA GLY A 302 -1.97 -15.36 22.81
C GLY A 302 -3.29 -15.84 22.20
N GLN A 303 -4.36 -15.02 22.28
CA GLN A 303 -5.64 -15.35 21.62
C GLN A 303 -5.49 -15.37 20.10
N VAL A 304 -4.85 -14.36 19.50
CA VAL A 304 -4.65 -14.28 18.04
C VAL A 304 -3.84 -15.48 17.55
N ILE A 305 -2.77 -15.83 18.26
CA ILE A 305 -1.87 -16.92 17.86
C ILE A 305 -2.57 -18.29 17.97
N VAL A 306 -3.27 -18.55 19.08
CA VAL A 306 -3.96 -19.84 19.27
C VAL A 306 -5.13 -20.01 18.29
N GLU A 307 -5.89 -18.95 17.99
CA GLU A 307 -6.96 -19.02 17.00
C GLU A 307 -6.42 -19.27 15.58
N ARG A 308 -5.25 -18.70 15.29
CA ARG A 308 -4.63 -18.85 13.98
C ARG A 308 -4.00 -20.24 13.76
N PHE A 309 -3.41 -20.80 14.81
CA PHE A 309 -2.68 -22.07 14.80
C PHE A 309 -3.26 -23.00 15.86
N SER A 310 -4.53 -23.37 15.70
CA SER A 310 -5.30 -24.16 16.70
C SER A 310 -4.68 -25.51 17.00
N ASP A 311 -3.98 -26.09 16.05
CA ASP A 311 -3.39 -27.43 16.14
C ASP A 311 -1.93 -27.41 16.64
N VAL A 312 -1.40 -26.23 16.95
CA VAL A 312 0.00 -26.04 17.41
C VAL A 312 0.03 -25.74 18.91
N HIS A 313 0.84 -26.53 19.62
CA HIS A 313 1.09 -26.25 21.04
C HIS A 313 2.20 -25.20 21.22
N PHE A 314 1.88 -24.04 21.83
CA PHE A 314 2.82 -22.94 22.04
C PHE A 314 3.41 -22.86 23.46
N GLY A 315 3.11 -23.81 24.33
CA GLY A 315 3.49 -23.68 25.75
C GLY A 315 2.84 -22.45 26.38
N THR A 316 3.62 -21.65 27.12
CA THR A 316 3.10 -20.46 27.81
C THR A 316 3.31 -19.21 26.96
N LEU A 317 2.26 -18.74 26.30
CA LEU A 317 2.25 -17.45 25.62
C LEU A 317 2.08 -16.29 26.62
N PRO A 318 2.63 -15.08 26.32
CA PRO A 318 2.53 -13.94 27.21
C PRO A 318 1.07 -13.54 27.47
N GLN A 319 0.74 -13.34 28.76
CA GLN A 319 -0.56 -12.89 29.22
C GLN A 319 -0.64 -11.37 29.45
N GLY A 320 0.51 -10.71 29.47
CA GLY A 320 0.70 -9.27 29.70
C GLY A 320 1.11 -8.51 28.46
N PRO A 321 1.87 -7.42 28.60
CA PRO A 321 2.45 -6.70 27.48
C PRO A 321 3.33 -7.61 26.62
N VAL A 322 3.22 -7.45 25.30
CA VAL A 322 3.94 -8.24 24.30
C VAL A 322 5.10 -7.40 23.78
N GLU A 323 6.31 -7.89 23.92
CA GLU A 323 7.51 -7.25 23.37
C GLU A 323 7.62 -7.61 21.88
N ILE A 324 7.58 -6.59 21.02
CA ILE A 324 7.54 -6.75 19.56
C ILE A 324 8.73 -6.03 18.93
N LEU A 325 9.42 -6.71 18.02
CA LEU A 325 10.46 -6.11 17.18
C LEU A 325 10.00 -6.07 15.72
N ILE A 326 10.22 -4.91 15.08
CA ILE A 326 10.00 -4.72 13.63
C ILE A 326 11.30 -4.18 13.04
N PRO A 327 12.24 -5.08 12.68
CA PRO A 327 13.49 -4.70 12.02
C PRO A 327 13.26 -4.48 10.52
N GLY A 328 13.78 -3.37 9.98
CA GLY A 328 13.49 -2.94 8.62
C GLY A 328 12.04 -2.47 8.47
N CYS A 329 11.59 -1.63 9.41
CA CYS A 329 10.18 -1.18 9.44
C CYS A 329 9.80 -0.23 8.29
N GLY A 330 10.77 0.24 7.50
CA GLY A 330 10.57 1.12 6.36
C GLY A 330 9.72 2.34 6.71
N THR A 331 8.73 2.61 5.90
CA THR A 331 7.77 3.71 6.06
C THR A 331 6.71 3.47 7.14
N GLY A 332 6.81 2.37 7.90
CA GLY A 332 6.03 2.12 9.11
C GLY A 332 4.64 1.51 8.91
N GLN A 333 4.32 1.00 7.72
CA GLN A 333 3.03 0.36 7.48
C GLN A 333 2.82 -0.86 8.38
N GLN A 334 3.82 -1.73 8.49
CA GLN A 334 3.79 -2.90 9.37
C GLN A 334 3.63 -2.51 10.84
N ILE A 335 4.26 -1.42 11.27
CA ILE A 335 4.10 -0.91 12.64
C ILE A 335 2.62 -0.62 12.92
N ALA A 336 1.96 0.09 12.01
CA ALA A 336 0.55 0.45 12.16
C ALA A 336 -0.36 -0.79 12.14
N GLN A 337 -0.07 -1.78 11.29
CA GLN A 337 -0.80 -3.05 11.23
C GLN A 337 -0.64 -3.84 12.54
N VAL A 338 0.58 -4.04 13.02
CA VAL A 338 0.88 -4.77 14.27
C VAL A 338 0.25 -4.07 15.48
N ALA A 339 0.36 -2.73 15.56
CA ALA A 339 -0.26 -1.95 16.63
C ALA A 339 -1.80 -2.05 16.63
N SER A 340 -2.41 -2.25 15.46
CA SER A 340 -3.85 -2.48 15.35
C SER A 340 -4.26 -3.91 15.68
N LEU A 341 -3.34 -4.89 15.58
CA LEU A 341 -3.63 -6.31 15.79
C LEU A 341 -3.54 -6.72 17.25
N PHE A 342 -2.51 -6.25 17.99
CA PHE A 342 -2.21 -6.72 19.33
C PHE A 342 -2.47 -5.68 20.41
N LYS A 343 -3.22 -6.09 21.47
CA LYS A 343 -3.38 -5.30 22.69
C LYS A 343 -2.08 -5.25 23.49
N HIS A 344 -1.81 -4.09 24.09
CA HIS A 344 -0.66 -3.89 24.97
C HIS A 344 0.70 -4.22 24.33
N ALA A 345 0.81 -3.98 23.00
CA ALA A 345 2.06 -4.15 22.28
C ALA A 345 3.09 -3.10 22.71
N ARG A 346 4.30 -3.53 23.04
CA ARG A 346 5.49 -2.69 23.27
C ARG A 346 6.39 -2.85 22.05
N ILE A 347 6.25 -1.94 21.10
CA ILE A 347 6.88 -2.08 19.79
C ILE A 347 8.23 -1.35 19.79
N THR A 348 9.29 -2.07 19.46
CA THR A 348 10.58 -1.56 19.00
C THR A 348 10.62 -1.66 17.49
N ALA A 349 10.87 -0.55 16.80
CA ALA A 349 10.93 -0.54 15.34
C ALA A 349 12.15 0.21 14.86
N VAL A 350 12.85 -0.36 13.88
CA VAL A 350 14.12 0.17 13.37
C VAL A 350 14.22 0.04 11.86
N ASP A 351 14.97 0.96 11.25
CA ASP A 351 15.28 0.93 9.80
C ASP A 351 16.63 1.59 9.52
N LEU A 352 17.21 1.33 8.36
CA LEU A 352 18.43 1.99 7.88
C LEU A 352 18.17 3.42 7.38
N SER A 353 16.99 3.67 6.76
CA SER A 353 16.64 4.92 6.10
C SER A 353 16.00 5.91 7.05
N LEU A 354 16.66 7.04 7.28
CA LEU A 354 16.08 8.16 8.05
C LEU A 354 14.89 8.80 7.33
N THR A 355 14.86 8.79 5.99
CA THR A 355 13.73 9.29 5.20
C THR A 355 12.49 8.41 5.42
N SER A 356 12.65 7.08 5.35
CA SER A 356 11.59 6.12 5.67
C SER A 356 11.09 6.27 7.09
N LEU A 357 12.01 6.38 8.07
CA LEU A 357 11.66 6.59 9.48
C LEU A 357 10.95 7.93 9.74
N ALA A 358 11.33 9.00 9.05
CA ALA A 358 10.65 10.29 9.18
C ALA A 358 9.21 10.23 8.67
N TYR A 359 9.00 9.57 7.52
CA TYR A 359 7.67 9.28 7.01
C TYR A 359 6.85 8.43 8.00
N ALA A 360 7.44 7.33 8.51
CA ALA A 360 6.82 6.47 9.53
C ALA A 360 6.42 7.26 10.77
N SER A 361 7.34 8.05 11.33
CA SER A 361 7.08 8.87 12.53
C SER A 361 5.87 9.80 12.34
N ARG A 362 5.82 10.53 11.22
CA ARG A 362 4.68 11.41 10.92
C ARG A 362 3.36 10.63 10.82
N LYS A 363 3.36 9.48 10.15
CA LYS A 363 2.15 8.64 9.96
C LYS A 363 1.67 8.06 11.29
N LEU A 364 2.58 7.54 12.10
CA LEU A 364 2.27 6.95 13.40
C LEU A 364 1.74 7.99 14.39
N ASP A 365 2.33 9.19 14.39
CA ASP A 365 1.82 10.32 15.18
C ASP A 365 0.37 10.69 14.78
N ALA A 366 0.08 10.74 13.49
CA ALA A 366 -1.26 11.02 12.98
C ALA A 366 -2.31 9.96 13.39
N LEU A 367 -1.86 8.70 13.58
CA LEU A 367 -2.68 7.59 14.09
C LEU A 367 -2.68 7.46 15.61
N GLY A 368 -1.91 8.28 16.33
CA GLY A 368 -1.78 8.22 17.79
C GLY A 368 -1.03 6.97 18.30
N ILE A 369 -0.25 6.32 17.44
CA ILE A 369 0.52 5.12 17.77
C ILE A 369 1.83 5.55 18.44
N LYS A 370 2.06 5.04 19.65
CA LYS A 370 3.30 5.29 20.42
C LYS A 370 4.17 4.05 20.42
N LEU A 371 5.45 4.24 20.13
CA LEU A 371 6.44 3.18 20.14
C LEU A 371 7.23 3.17 21.45
N HIS A 372 7.70 1.98 21.85
CA HIS A 372 8.60 1.82 22.98
C HIS A 372 10.01 2.31 22.63
N ARG A 373 10.52 1.91 21.45
CA ARG A 373 11.81 2.32 20.92
C ARG A 373 11.71 2.49 19.41
N PHE A 374 12.32 3.57 18.88
CA PHE A 374 12.25 3.88 17.45
C PHE A 374 13.51 4.61 17.02
N GLY A 375 14.14 4.18 15.93
CA GLY A 375 15.34 4.84 15.45
C GLY A 375 16.06 4.11 14.32
N GLN A 376 17.16 4.71 13.88
CA GLN A 376 18.01 4.15 12.86
C GLN A 376 18.87 3.01 13.44
N ALA A 377 18.84 1.84 12.77
CA ALA A 377 19.70 0.71 13.13
C ALA A 377 19.97 -0.19 11.93
N ASP A 378 21.15 -0.80 11.94
CA ASP A 378 21.53 -1.90 11.06
C ASP A 378 21.21 -3.23 11.78
N ILE A 379 20.48 -4.13 11.11
CA ILE A 379 20.08 -5.42 11.66
C ILE A 379 21.31 -6.22 12.12
N LEU A 380 22.40 -6.22 11.34
CA LEU A 380 23.62 -6.97 11.69
C LEU A 380 24.26 -6.47 12.97
N ALA A 381 24.15 -5.16 13.24
CA ALA A 381 24.67 -4.53 14.46
C ALA A 381 23.74 -4.73 15.69
N MET A 382 22.56 -5.31 15.53
CA MET A 382 21.65 -5.63 16.63
C MET A 382 22.02 -6.94 17.35
N ARG A 383 23.00 -7.69 16.88
CA ARG A 383 23.41 -8.98 17.46
C ARG A 383 23.68 -8.91 18.96
N ASP A 384 24.21 -7.79 19.43
CA ASP A 384 24.62 -7.59 20.83
C ASP A 384 23.52 -6.93 21.68
N TRP A 385 22.29 -6.84 21.18
CA TRP A 385 21.19 -6.32 21.98
C TRP A 385 20.78 -7.34 23.05
N ASP A 386 20.54 -6.86 24.25
CA ASP A 386 20.12 -7.68 25.40
C ASP A 386 18.63 -7.99 25.39
N GLU A 387 17.83 -7.14 24.72
CA GLU A 387 16.37 -7.29 24.64
C GLU A 387 15.99 -8.54 23.85
N ARG A 388 14.92 -9.21 24.29
CA ARG A 388 14.33 -10.37 23.62
C ARG A 388 12.84 -10.15 23.41
N TYR A 389 12.32 -10.66 22.31
CA TYR A 389 10.99 -10.32 21.81
C TYR A 389 10.09 -11.56 21.74
N ASP A 390 8.80 -11.35 22.06
CA ASP A 390 7.75 -12.36 21.95
C ASP A 390 7.31 -12.55 20.50
N PHE A 391 7.35 -11.45 19.74
CA PHE A 391 7.00 -11.43 18.33
C PHE A 391 7.98 -10.58 17.53
N ILE A 392 8.42 -11.10 16.38
CA ILE A 392 9.26 -10.37 15.42
C ILE A 392 8.54 -10.35 14.08
N GLU A 393 8.37 -9.15 13.51
CA GLU A 393 7.84 -8.97 12.17
C GLU A 393 8.90 -8.38 11.24
N CYS A 394 9.37 -9.15 10.26
CA CYS A 394 10.40 -8.71 9.32
C CYS A 394 9.95 -8.98 7.87
N MET A 395 9.35 -7.94 7.26
CA MET A 395 8.67 -8.06 5.98
C MET A 395 9.42 -7.30 4.89
N GLY A 396 9.84 -7.98 3.83
CA GLY A 396 10.46 -7.33 2.69
C GLY A 396 11.87 -6.78 2.97
N VAL A 397 12.66 -7.45 3.82
CA VAL A 397 13.95 -6.91 4.31
C VAL A 397 15.11 -7.86 4.06
N LEU A 398 15.04 -9.08 4.62
CA LEU A 398 16.20 -9.99 4.63
C LEU A 398 16.70 -10.35 3.24
N HIS A 399 15.80 -10.45 2.26
CA HIS A 399 16.14 -10.80 0.90
C HIS A 399 16.91 -9.69 0.14
N HIS A 400 17.04 -8.50 0.71
CA HIS A 400 17.90 -7.43 0.19
C HIS A 400 19.31 -7.43 0.82
N MET A 401 19.54 -8.24 1.83
CA MET A 401 20.87 -8.37 2.44
C MET A 401 21.79 -9.21 1.54
N GLU A 402 23.08 -8.93 1.57
CA GLU A 402 24.09 -9.72 0.83
C GLU A 402 24.07 -11.19 1.25
N ARG A 403 23.86 -11.40 2.56
CA ARG A 403 23.73 -12.73 3.18
C ARG A 403 22.49 -12.75 4.07
N PRO A 404 21.31 -13.09 3.52
CA PRO A 404 20.05 -13.11 4.26
C PRO A 404 20.08 -13.99 5.53
N GLU A 405 20.85 -15.08 5.47
CA GLU A 405 21.05 -16.01 6.60
C GLU A 405 21.70 -15.35 7.81
N GLU A 406 22.57 -14.37 7.63
CA GLU A 406 23.17 -13.64 8.75
C GLU A 406 22.15 -12.73 9.43
N GLY A 407 21.36 -12.01 8.63
CA GLY A 407 20.26 -11.22 9.16
C GLY A 407 19.23 -12.08 9.87
N LEU A 408 18.86 -13.23 9.29
CA LEU A 408 17.96 -14.18 9.92
C LEU A 408 18.51 -14.72 11.24
N ALA A 409 19.82 -15.05 11.30
CA ALA A 409 20.46 -15.49 12.53
C ALA A 409 20.41 -14.43 13.63
N VAL A 410 20.62 -13.14 13.28
CA VAL A 410 20.51 -12.03 14.24
C VAL A 410 19.08 -11.93 14.78
N VAL A 411 18.07 -11.85 13.92
CA VAL A 411 16.68 -11.70 14.38
C VAL A 411 16.19 -12.93 15.15
N THR A 412 16.63 -14.14 14.76
CA THR A 412 16.35 -15.38 15.50
C THR A 412 16.97 -15.35 16.90
N GLY A 413 18.20 -14.83 17.04
CA GLY A 413 18.88 -14.65 18.32
C GLY A 413 18.19 -13.64 19.26
N LEU A 414 17.38 -12.74 18.72
CA LEU A 414 16.58 -11.78 19.48
C LEU A 414 15.20 -12.31 19.89
N MET A 415 14.82 -13.53 19.48
CA MET A 415 13.57 -14.16 19.93
C MET A 415 13.68 -14.70 21.37
N LYS A 416 12.58 -14.60 22.10
CA LYS A 416 12.39 -15.41 23.32
C LYS A 416 12.21 -16.89 22.95
N PRO A 417 12.46 -17.83 23.88
CA PRO A 417 12.35 -19.27 23.58
C PRO A 417 10.98 -19.73 23.01
N HIS A 418 9.91 -18.99 23.34
CA HIS A 418 8.55 -19.23 22.82
C HIS A 418 8.12 -18.14 21.83
N GLY A 419 9.07 -17.36 21.35
CA GLY A 419 8.83 -16.28 20.39
C GLY A 419 8.35 -16.81 19.04
N ILE A 420 7.62 -15.95 18.34
CA ILE A 420 7.09 -16.23 17.02
C ILE A 420 7.60 -15.16 16.05
N MET A 421 7.94 -15.56 14.86
CA MET A 421 8.34 -14.65 13.79
C MET A 421 7.32 -14.69 12.64
N ARG A 422 7.06 -13.53 12.04
CA ARG A 422 6.37 -13.40 10.76
C ARG A 422 7.33 -12.75 9.78
N LEU A 423 7.60 -13.45 8.69
CA LEU A 423 8.61 -13.06 7.70
C LEU A 423 7.98 -12.87 6.32
N GLY A 424 8.55 -11.95 5.54
CA GLY A 424 8.25 -11.76 4.12
C GLY A 424 9.51 -11.90 3.28
N LEU A 425 9.56 -12.91 2.40
CA LEU A 425 10.68 -13.17 1.48
C LEU A 425 10.18 -13.35 0.05
N TYR A 426 10.93 -12.88 -0.94
CA TYR A 426 10.51 -12.98 -2.34
C TYR A 426 10.42 -14.44 -2.83
N SER A 427 9.32 -14.76 -3.53
CA SER A 427 9.17 -15.99 -4.30
C SER A 427 9.98 -15.91 -5.59
N ALA A 428 10.85 -16.89 -5.82
CA ALA A 428 11.69 -16.96 -7.02
C ALA A 428 10.85 -17.05 -8.30
N ARG A 429 9.71 -17.71 -8.24
CA ARG A 429 8.83 -17.87 -9.40
C ARG A 429 8.22 -16.53 -9.82
N VAL A 430 7.66 -15.79 -8.88
CA VAL A 430 7.01 -14.51 -9.18
C VAL A 430 8.04 -13.43 -9.50
N ARG A 431 9.16 -13.38 -8.75
CA ARG A 431 10.21 -12.38 -9.07
C ARG A 431 10.87 -12.64 -10.41
N GLY A 432 10.95 -13.91 -10.87
CA GLY A 432 11.44 -14.26 -12.19
C GLY A 432 10.61 -13.69 -13.35
N GLU A 433 9.33 -13.39 -13.15
CA GLU A 433 8.48 -12.73 -14.15
C GLU A 433 8.99 -11.32 -14.49
N PHE A 434 9.68 -10.66 -13.56
CA PHE A 434 10.25 -9.31 -13.76
C PHE A 434 11.71 -9.31 -14.24
N ASP A 435 12.37 -10.46 -14.40
CA ASP A 435 13.76 -10.55 -14.87
C ASP A 435 13.94 -9.94 -16.27
N GLY A 436 12.95 -10.11 -17.15
CA GLY A 436 12.91 -9.47 -18.45
C GLY A 436 12.93 -7.95 -18.36
N ALA A 437 12.12 -7.37 -17.46
CA ALA A 437 12.05 -5.93 -17.25
C ALA A 437 13.34 -5.37 -16.62
N ARG A 438 13.94 -6.08 -15.65
CA ARG A 438 15.24 -5.69 -15.06
C ARG A 438 16.36 -5.69 -16.09
N LYS A 439 16.43 -6.76 -16.89
CA LYS A 439 17.41 -6.85 -17.97
C LYS A 439 17.22 -5.74 -19.00
N PHE A 440 15.97 -5.47 -19.39
CA PHE A 440 15.62 -4.39 -20.29
C PHE A 440 16.10 -3.03 -19.77
N VAL A 441 15.86 -2.71 -18.51
CA VAL A 441 16.32 -1.46 -17.87
C VAL A 441 17.85 -1.37 -17.86
N ALA A 442 18.53 -2.47 -17.49
CA ALA A 442 20.00 -2.52 -17.46
C ALA A 442 20.62 -2.36 -18.85
N GLU A 443 20.06 -2.98 -19.90
CA GLU A 443 20.53 -2.87 -21.29
C GLU A 443 20.36 -1.46 -21.85
N HIS A 444 19.37 -0.69 -21.40
CA HIS A 444 19.18 0.69 -21.78
C HIS A 444 20.10 1.67 -20.99
N GLY A 445 20.86 1.19 -20.01
CA GLY A 445 21.78 2.00 -19.22
C GLY A 445 21.09 3.15 -18.49
N LEU A 446 19.86 2.97 -18.06
CA LEU A 446 19.06 4.01 -17.42
C LEU A 446 19.64 4.34 -16.03
N PRO A 447 19.74 5.64 -15.68
CA PRO A 447 20.30 6.05 -14.39
C PRO A 447 19.35 5.68 -13.25
N ASP A 448 19.92 5.38 -12.09
CA ASP A 448 19.21 5.14 -10.83
C ASP A 448 18.78 6.49 -10.22
N THR A 449 17.81 7.13 -10.88
CA THR A 449 17.22 8.41 -10.51
C THR A 449 15.73 8.41 -10.82
N PRO A 450 14.92 9.31 -10.22
CA PRO A 450 13.50 9.43 -10.57
C PRO A 450 13.25 9.63 -12.07
N GLU A 451 14.14 10.32 -12.79
CA GLU A 451 14.08 10.53 -14.24
C GLU A 451 14.34 9.22 -15.00
N GLY A 452 15.33 8.44 -14.57
CA GLY A 452 15.62 7.13 -15.15
C GLY A 452 14.47 6.14 -14.95
N VAL A 453 13.86 6.15 -13.78
CA VAL A 453 12.66 5.32 -13.47
C VAL A 453 11.46 5.74 -14.33
N ARG A 454 11.20 7.05 -14.50
CA ARG A 454 10.17 7.55 -15.44
C ARG A 454 10.43 7.12 -16.88
N THR A 455 11.71 7.19 -17.31
CA THR A 455 12.11 6.75 -18.64
C THR A 455 11.89 5.25 -18.82
N ALA A 456 12.29 4.41 -17.86
CA ALA A 456 12.04 2.97 -17.86
C ALA A 456 10.55 2.67 -17.98
N ARG A 457 9.73 3.34 -17.14
CA ARG A 457 8.28 3.20 -17.14
C ARG A 457 7.68 3.50 -18.51
N LYS A 458 8.09 4.60 -19.13
CA LYS A 458 7.63 4.99 -20.46
C LYS A 458 8.03 3.96 -21.51
N LEU A 459 9.30 3.55 -21.54
CA LEU A 459 9.80 2.55 -22.50
C LEU A 459 9.07 1.21 -22.38
N ILE A 460 8.81 0.74 -21.16
CA ILE A 460 8.03 -0.50 -20.92
C ILE A 460 6.59 -0.33 -21.41
N ALA A 461 5.95 0.81 -21.13
CA ALA A 461 4.57 1.07 -21.56
C ALA A 461 4.43 1.18 -23.08
N ASP A 462 5.46 1.66 -23.78
CA ASP A 462 5.49 1.85 -25.24
C ASP A 462 5.78 0.54 -26.01
N LEU A 463 6.16 -0.58 -25.32
CA LEU A 463 6.36 -1.88 -25.95
C LEU A 463 5.04 -2.41 -26.58
N PRO A 464 5.12 -3.28 -27.59
CA PRO A 464 3.93 -3.88 -28.22
C PRO A 464 3.07 -4.64 -27.21
N ALA A 465 1.75 -4.63 -27.43
CA ALA A 465 0.84 -5.44 -26.63
C ALA A 465 1.22 -6.94 -26.76
N GLY A 466 1.33 -7.64 -25.62
CA GLY A 466 1.75 -9.06 -25.56
C GLY A 466 3.27 -9.25 -25.40
N ASP A 467 4.06 -8.20 -25.35
CA ASP A 467 5.47 -8.31 -24.91
C ASP A 467 5.49 -8.67 -23.42
N SER A 468 6.26 -9.71 -23.05
CA SER A 468 6.33 -10.20 -21.66
C SER A 468 6.89 -9.16 -20.68
N ILE A 469 7.72 -8.21 -21.15
CA ILE A 469 8.24 -7.12 -20.30
C ILE A 469 7.09 -6.23 -19.80
N ARG A 470 6.00 -6.12 -20.57
CA ARG A 470 4.80 -5.36 -20.15
C ARG A 470 4.02 -5.99 -19.00
N GLU A 471 4.29 -7.25 -18.64
CA GLU A 471 3.68 -7.87 -17.45
C GLU A 471 4.00 -7.08 -16.17
N ALA A 472 5.12 -6.34 -16.16
CA ALA A 472 5.42 -5.37 -15.09
C ALA A 472 4.28 -4.34 -14.87
N MET A 473 3.50 -4.01 -15.89
CA MET A 473 2.35 -3.08 -15.79
C MET A 473 1.16 -3.66 -15.03
N GLU A 474 1.12 -4.96 -14.77
CA GLU A 474 0.08 -5.59 -13.95
C GLU A 474 0.36 -5.40 -12.45
N SER A 475 1.63 -5.13 -12.09
CA SER A 475 1.99 -4.78 -10.72
C SER A 475 1.51 -3.39 -10.33
N GLN A 476 1.01 -3.25 -9.10
CA GLN A 476 0.73 -1.93 -8.50
C GLN A 476 1.99 -1.06 -8.46
N ASP A 477 3.15 -1.65 -8.26
CA ASP A 477 4.43 -0.97 -8.14
C ASP A 477 4.82 -0.22 -9.41
N PHE A 478 4.36 -0.67 -10.58
CA PHE A 478 4.56 0.04 -11.85
C PHE A 478 3.97 1.46 -11.85
N PHE A 479 2.99 1.75 -11.00
CA PHE A 479 2.24 3.01 -11.00
C PHE A 479 2.79 4.06 -10.02
N SER A 480 3.94 3.81 -9.39
CA SER A 480 4.68 4.82 -8.61
C SER A 480 6.18 4.73 -8.87
N ILE A 481 6.90 5.83 -8.63
CA ILE A 481 8.35 5.87 -8.87
C ILE A 481 9.09 4.94 -7.91
N SER A 482 8.83 5.03 -6.60
CA SER A 482 9.48 4.16 -5.61
C SER A 482 9.09 2.69 -5.78
N GLY A 483 7.85 2.41 -6.17
CA GLY A 483 7.40 1.05 -6.47
C GLY A 483 8.12 0.45 -7.68
N LEU A 484 8.12 1.15 -8.81
CA LEU A 484 8.83 0.67 -10.01
C LEU A 484 10.33 0.55 -9.77
N HIS A 485 10.91 1.50 -9.00
CA HIS A 485 12.29 1.40 -8.59
C HIS A 485 12.56 0.08 -7.84
N ASP A 486 11.77 -0.23 -6.81
CA ASP A 486 11.88 -1.48 -6.05
C ASP A 486 11.67 -2.72 -6.92
N LEU A 487 10.81 -2.62 -7.94
CA LEU A 487 10.51 -3.74 -8.85
C LEU A 487 11.68 -4.07 -9.80
N VAL A 488 12.32 -3.06 -10.41
CA VAL A 488 13.25 -3.26 -11.54
C VAL A 488 14.63 -2.59 -11.42
N PHE A 489 14.88 -1.73 -10.42
CA PHE A 489 16.17 -1.07 -10.18
C PHE A 489 16.87 -1.53 -8.91
N ASN A 490 16.27 -2.47 -8.18
CA ASN A 490 16.78 -2.86 -6.87
C ASN A 490 18.27 -3.25 -6.92
N VAL A 491 19.04 -2.70 -5.99
CA VAL A 491 20.51 -2.89 -5.93
C VAL A 491 20.90 -4.35 -5.73
N HIS A 492 20.14 -5.07 -4.90
CA HIS A 492 20.35 -6.47 -4.59
C HIS A 492 19.08 -7.12 -4.08
N GLU A 493 18.79 -8.31 -4.58
CA GLU A 493 17.71 -9.14 -4.03
C GLU A 493 18.00 -10.63 -4.19
N CYS A 494 17.58 -11.41 -3.21
CA CYS A 494 17.53 -12.84 -3.24
C CYS A 494 16.07 -13.30 -3.29
N SER A 495 15.82 -14.39 -3.97
CA SER A 495 14.48 -15.00 -4.01
C SER A 495 14.58 -16.51 -3.73
N TYR A 496 13.49 -17.07 -3.23
CA TYR A 496 13.46 -18.44 -2.76
C TYR A 496 12.38 -19.24 -3.48
N THR A 497 12.63 -20.53 -3.68
CA THR A 497 11.57 -21.53 -3.91
C THR A 497 11.08 -22.05 -2.55
N PRO A 498 9.95 -22.74 -2.45
CA PRO A 498 9.54 -23.38 -1.20
C PRO A 498 10.60 -24.32 -0.62
N LEU A 499 11.32 -25.09 -1.45
CA LEU A 499 12.43 -25.92 -0.97
C LEU A 499 13.65 -25.11 -0.54
N GLY A 500 13.95 -23.99 -1.22
CA GLY A 500 14.99 -23.05 -0.78
C GLY A 500 14.65 -22.40 0.55
N LEU A 501 13.37 -22.04 0.75
CA LEU A 501 12.88 -21.55 2.04
C LEU A 501 13.01 -22.63 3.13
N LYS A 502 12.71 -23.90 2.82
CA LYS A 502 12.91 -25.00 3.75
C LYS A 502 14.36 -25.08 4.24
N GLN A 503 15.32 -25.03 3.32
CA GLN A 503 16.75 -25.06 3.67
C GLN A 503 17.13 -23.88 4.59
N LEU A 504 16.69 -22.65 4.23
CA LEU A 504 16.96 -21.46 5.03
C LEU A 504 16.43 -21.58 6.47
N LEU A 505 15.21 -22.10 6.64
CA LEU A 505 14.59 -22.30 7.94
C LEU A 505 15.28 -23.42 8.73
N ASP A 506 15.62 -24.53 8.07
CA ASP A 506 16.32 -25.66 8.72
C ASP A 506 17.69 -25.22 9.25
N ASP A 507 18.46 -24.47 8.45
CA ASP A 507 19.78 -23.95 8.84
C ASP A 507 19.70 -22.93 9.99
N ALA A 508 18.61 -22.16 10.06
CA ALA A 508 18.34 -21.21 11.15
C ALA A 508 17.72 -21.88 12.40
N GLY A 509 17.47 -23.19 12.40
CA GLY A 509 16.80 -23.89 13.50
C GLY A 509 15.34 -23.49 13.69
N LEU A 510 14.67 -23.06 12.62
CA LEU A 510 13.27 -22.64 12.61
C LEU A 510 12.36 -23.70 12.01
N GLU A 511 11.10 -23.70 12.43
CA GLU A 511 10.03 -24.49 11.81
C GLU A 511 8.91 -23.59 11.30
N LEU A 512 8.36 -23.92 10.12
CA LEU A 512 7.22 -23.23 9.53
C LEU A 512 5.95 -23.55 10.34
N LEU A 513 5.16 -22.49 10.65
CA LEU A 513 3.83 -22.61 11.25
C LEU A 513 2.72 -22.50 10.20
N GLY A 514 2.97 -21.83 9.09
CA GLY A 514 2.03 -21.66 7.98
C GLY A 514 2.25 -20.37 7.22
N PHE A 515 1.60 -20.26 6.06
CA PHE A 515 1.63 -19.07 5.21
C PHE A 515 0.42 -18.17 5.44
N ASP A 516 0.58 -16.87 5.13
CA ASP A 516 -0.50 -15.92 4.92
C ASP A 516 -0.80 -15.81 3.42
N HIS A 517 -2.00 -16.16 3.02
CA HIS A 517 -2.44 -15.99 1.64
C HIS A 517 -3.54 -14.94 1.56
N PRO A 518 -3.43 -13.96 0.63
CA PRO A 518 -4.50 -13.00 0.41
C PRO A 518 -5.75 -13.64 -0.23
N ASP A 519 -5.58 -14.72 -1.04
CA ASP A 519 -6.66 -15.50 -1.63
C ASP A 519 -7.03 -16.69 -0.74
N PRO A 520 -8.23 -16.70 -0.11
CA PRO A 520 -8.70 -17.85 0.67
C PRO A 520 -8.81 -19.15 -0.15
N GLY A 521 -8.99 -19.04 -1.46
CA GLY A 521 -9.08 -20.18 -2.37
C GLY A 521 -7.79 -21.00 -2.44
N VAL A 522 -6.62 -20.39 -2.13
CA VAL A 522 -5.34 -21.11 -2.07
C VAL A 522 -5.40 -22.21 -1.03
N THR A 523 -5.82 -21.90 0.19
CA THR A 523 -5.96 -22.88 1.28
C THR A 523 -6.91 -24.04 0.91
N ILE A 524 -8.03 -23.72 0.26
CA ILE A 524 -9.02 -24.72 -0.17
C ILE A 524 -8.40 -25.65 -1.21
N ARG A 525 -7.77 -25.09 -2.25
CA ARG A 525 -7.11 -25.88 -3.31
C ARG A 525 -5.96 -26.72 -2.78
N TYR A 526 -5.15 -26.17 -1.87
CA TYR A 526 -4.04 -26.89 -1.25
C TYR A 526 -4.51 -28.12 -0.48
N ARG A 527 -5.51 -27.97 0.41
CA ARG A 527 -6.07 -29.07 1.19
C ARG A 527 -6.71 -30.16 0.33
N ALA A 528 -7.34 -29.78 -0.78
CA ALA A 528 -7.87 -30.75 -1.73
C ALA A 528 -6.77 -31.55 -2.43
N ARG A 529 -5.60 -30.94 -2.69
CA ARG A 529 -4.45 -31.56 -3.36
C ARG A 529 -3.62 -32.42 -2.40
N PHE A 530 -3.44 -31.95 -1.15
CA PHE A 530 -2.58 -32.58 -0.14
C PHE A 530 -3.38 -32.81 1.17
N PRO A 531 -4.32 -33.76 1.18
CA PRO A 531 -5.17 -34.01 2.35
C PRO A 531 -4.39 -34.53 3.56
N ASP A 532 -3.20 -35.11 3.35
CA ASP A 532 -2.34 -35.63 4.40
C ASP A 532 -1.47 -34.55 5.09
N ASP A 533 -1.50 -33.31 4.60
CA ASP A 533 -0.87 -32.14 5.22
C ASP A 533 -1.91 -31.07 5.63
N PRO A 534 -2.76 -31.35 6.63
CA PRO A 534 -3.80 -30.42 7.06
C PRO A 534 -3.24 -29.12 7.65
N ALA A 535 -2.03 -29.17 8.20
CA ALA A 535 -1.32 -28.01 8.76
C ALA A 535 -0.74 -27.08 7.69
N GLN A 536 -0.59 -27.58 6.45
CA GLN A 536 -0.03 -26.82 5.31
C GLN A 536 1.41 -26.34 5.58
N THR A 537 2.22 -27.20 6.18
CA THR A 537 3.60 -26.89 6.59
C THR A 537 4.66 -27.67 5.80
N ASP A 538 4.28 -28.61 4.96
CA ASP A 538 5.22 -29.34 4.10
C ASP A 538 5.61 -28.50 2.88
N LEU A 539 6.83 -27.98 2.92
CA LEU A 539 7.36 -27.12 1.84
C LEU A 539 7.65 -27.89 0.54
N ALA A 540 7.74 -29.22 0.57
CA ALA A 540 7.80 -30.02 -0.67
C ALA A 540 6.43 -30.07 -1.36
N ASN A 541 5.35 -30.16 -0.60
CA ASN A 541 3.99 -30.04 -1.11
C ASN A 541 3.73 -28.65 -1.70
N TRP A 542 4.22 -27.58 -1.04
CA TRP A 542 4.12 -26.22 -1.56
C TRP A 542 4.92 -26.01 -2.84
N GLU A 543 6.10 -26.61 -2.99
CA GLU A 543 6.87 -26.60 -4.24
C GLU A 543 6.06 -27.19 -5.41
N ALA A 544 5.45 -28.36 -5.17
CA ALA A 544 4.60 -29.02 -6.15
C ALA A 544 3.31 -28.21 -6.42
N PHE A 545 2.73 -27.57 -5.40
CA PHE A 545 1.53 -26.74 -5.53
C PHE A 545 1.80 -25.48 -6.36
N GLU A 546 2.90 -24.78 -6.09
CA GLU A 546 3.29 -23.58 -6.83
C GLU A 546 3.64 -23.89 -8.30
N ALA A 547 4.14 -25.11 -8.58
CA ALA A 547 4.37 -25.57 -9.96
C ALA A 547 3.05 -25.70 -10.75
N ASP A 548 1.99 -26.20 -10.10
CA ASP A 548 0.66 -26.32 -10.72
C ASP A 548 -0.10 -24.97 -10.73
N PHE A 549 0.17 -24.07 -9.77
CA PHE A 549 -0.49 -22.77 -9.59
C PHE A 549 0.55 -21.64 -9.40
N PRO A 550 1.19 -21.16 -10.49
CA PRO A 550 2.33 -20.23 -10.41
C PRO A 550 2.07 -18.93 -9.66
N GLY A 551 0.84 -18.41 -9.68
CA GLY A 551 0.47 -17.18 -9.00
C GLY A 551 0.13 -17.33 -7.49
N THR A 552 0.45 -18.48 -6.87
CA THR A 552 0.06 -18.78 -5.49
C THR A 552 0.53 -17.73 -4.48
N PHE A 553 1.78 -17.29 -4.56
CA PHE A 553 2.37 -16.39 -3.56
C PHE A 553 2.37 -14.90 -3.96
N ALA A 554 1.73 -14.55 -5.05
CA ALA A 554 1.57 -13.20 -5.59
C ALA A 554 2.89 -12.42 -5.80
N SER A 555 3.65 -12.09 -4.76
CA SER A 555 4.95 -11.42 -4.86
C SER A 555 5.96 -11.98 -3.87
N MET A 556 5.51 -12.38 -2.68
CA MET A 556 6.41 -12.89 -1.65
C MET A 556 5.73 -13.98 -0.81
N PHE A 557 6.55 -14.86 -0.27
CA PHE A 557 6.17 -15.72 0.82
C PHE A 557 5.95 -14.86 2.06
N VAL A 558 4.73 -14.79 2.56
CA VAL A 558 4.42 -14.24 3.88
C VAL A 558 4.10 -15.42 4.78
N PHE A 559 4.94 -15.67 5.77
CA PHE A 559 4.84 -16.88 6.58
C PHE A 559 5.20 -16.64 8.05
N TRP A 560 4.73 -17.57 8.88
CA TRP A 560 4.98 -17.60 10.30
C TRP A 560 5.90 -18.76 10.64
N CYS A 561 6.83 -18.53 11.54
CA CYS A 561 7.78 -19.55 12.01
C CYS A 561 8.12 -19.34 13.48
N ARG A 562 8.71 -20.37 14.10
CA ARG A 562 9.26 -20.33 15.47
C ARG A 562 10.54 -21.17 15.54
N GLN A 563 11.26 -21.05 16.66
CA GLN A 563 12.37 -21.95 16.92
C GLN A 563 11.87 -23.40 17.04
N LYS A 564 12.64 -24.36 16.48
CA LYS A 564 12.35 -25.79 16.65
C LYS A 564 12.38 -26.15 18.12
N VAL A 565 11.36 -26.84 18.58
CA VAL A 565 11.34 -27.37 19.94
C VAL A 565 12.36 -28.51 19.98
N THR A 566 13.52 -28.26 20.58
CA THR A 566 14.47 -29.34 20.91
C THR A 566 13.84 -30.16 22.02
N GLY A 567 13.44 -31.40 21.69
CA GLY A 567 12.82 -32.36 22.61
C GLY A 567 13.75 -32.78 23.75
#